data_69cc460140a9b616df5c0f84a69b620c
#
_entry.id   69cc460140a9b616df5c0f84a69b620c
#
_cell.length_a   1.000
_cell.length_b   1.000
_cell.length_c   1.000
_cell.angle_alpha   90.00
_cell.angle_beta   90.00
_cell.angle_gamma   90.00
#
_symmetry.space_group_name_H-M   'P 1'
#
loop_
_entity.id
_entity.type
_entity.pdbx_description
1 polymer ?
#
loop_
_entity_poly.entity_id
_entity_poly.type
_entity_poly.pdbx_seq_one_letter_code
_entity_poly.pdbx_strand_id
1 'polypeptide(L)'
;MRGVARSPAARLRRRALIGALAVLAALPGVPGAVGASGEGTAQEAVATNFELIGHSPLDNRGMNAALAVHGDYAYVGSRTDGKPWGTELNLNDAGIKVVNISNPASPTVVGEIGPPDQGLTDQTSREMRVWSEQELLIVQNLSSNCSELIHYCSPTGGTPDVFDFYDISGENASAPKKIATYDPSSNPHEFFLWLDPFVPGRALIFISATSAGRLLVTDISGAREGQFRELGSWSVPIPSGDLHSMGISNDGMRAYLAHLTGGFAVADTSDFVEDLPGATGRLITPAARRVSWPGPGAHSAVKLFGKDYAFLADEVYGDALAAPAFNPPHGCPWGWVRMIDIADPTTPALAAEYKLPQNEAAFCDTDPPRPSTSISAHNPTLTPNLALITWHSGGFQAIDISDPAKPVSAGAFVPDPLPAVVQEDPALSAGADKIVMWSFPVIKDGLIYVVDVRNGLYILRYTGPHAEEVSSIEFLEGNSNLGDALRFEPPDPCLRSTPPPGTVCP
;
A
#
# COMPACT_ATOMS: atom_id res chain seq x y z
N MET A 1 32.14 54.47 -24.79
CA MET A 1 33.57 54.28 -25.04
C MET A 1 33.94 52.90 -24.58
N ARG A 2 34.37 52.07 -25.54
CA ARG A 2 35.33 50.93 -25.48
C ARG A 2 35.03 49.85 -24.45
N GLY A 3 35.05 48.57 -24.76
CA GLY A 3 35.48 47.88 -25.97
C GLY A 3 35.18 46.38 -25.81
N VAL A 4 34.88 45.80 -26.92
CA VAL A 4 34.57 44.38 -27.14
C VAL A 4 35.87 43.56 -27.14
N ALA A 5 35.88 42.39 -26.52
CA ALA A 5 36.90 41.35 -26.78
C ALA A 5 36.23 40.01 -27.13
N ARG A 6 36.51 39.53 -28.34
CA ARG A 6 36.11 38.24 -28.90
C ARG A 6 37.18 37.19 -28.56
N SER A 7 36.76 36.00 -28.27
CA SER A 7 37.59 34.79 -28.15
C SER A 7 37.44 33.90 -29.40
N PRO A 8 38.48 33.19 -29.87
CA PRO A 8 38.46 32.43 -31.12
C PRO A 8 38.11 30.94 -30.97
N ALA A 9 37.54 30.45 -32.09
CA ALA A 9 37.16 29.08 -32.31
C ALA A 9 38.37 28.11 -32.45
N ALA A 10 38.26 26.93 -31.88
CA ALA A 10 39.19 25.83 -32.12
C ALA A 10 38.54 24.79 -33.08
N ARG A 11 39.31 24.41 -34.07
CA ARG A 11 38.94 23.53 -35.21
C ARG A 11 38.98 22.07 -34.89
N LEU A 12 37.95 21.33 -35.32
CA LEU A 12 37.95 19.88 -35.45
C LEU A 12 39.03 19.37 -36.40
N ARG A 13 39.75 18.32 -35.98
CA ARG A 13 40.51 17.44 -36.90
C ARG A 13 39.83 16.05 -36.93
N ARG A 14 39.35 15.69 -38.12
CA ARG A 14 38.95 14.32 -38.48
C ARG A 14 40.21 13.46 -38.63
N ARG A 15 40.22 12.25 -38.06
CA ARG A 15 41.10 11.16 -38.47
C ARG A 15 40.24 9.96 -38.90
N ALA A 16 40.46 9.54 -40.11
CA ALA A 16 39.93 8.32 -40.72
C ALA A 16 40.63 7.09 -40.12
N LEU A 17 39.89 6.04 -39.81
CA LEU A 17 40.46 4.70 -39.58
C LEU A 17 40.06 3.79 -40.69
N ILE A 18 41.09 3.15 -41.21
CA ILE A 18 41.10 2.15 -42.29
C ILE A 18 40.67 0.80 -41.68
N GLY A 19 39.77 0.10 -42.37
CA GLY A 19 39.34 -1.22 -41.99
C GLY A 19 40.38 -2.30 -42.26
N ALA A 20 40.42 -3.29 -41.41
CA ALA A 20 41.09 -4.58 -41.67
C ALA A 20 40.02 -5.69 -41.64
N LEU A 21 39.88 -6.35 -42.79
CA LEU A 21 39.09 -7.59 -42.92
C LEU A 21 39.87 -8.74 -42.27
N ALA A 22 39.30 -9.42 -41.33
CA ALA A 22 39.79 -10.69 -40.83
C ALA A 22 38.83 -11.81 -41.28
N VAL A 23 39.39 -12.75 -42.03
CA VAL A 23 38.75 -13.98 -42.48
C VAL A 23 38.63 -14.94 -41.31
N LEU A 24 37.45 -15.32 -40.91
CA LEU A 24 37.21 -16.40 -39.95
C LEU A 24 37.09 -17.74 -40.66
N ALA A 25 37.99 -18.64 -40.37
CA ALA A 25 37.89 -20.06 -40.72
C ALA A 25 36.91 -20.75 -39.75
N ALA A 26 35.91 -21.46 -40.28
CA ALA A 26 34.97 -22.27 -39.56
C ALA A 26 35.60 -23.55 -39.02
N LEU A 27 35.54 -23.80 -37.72
CA LEU A 27 35.77 -25.09 -37.09
C LEU A 27 34.43 -25.75 -36.73
N PRO A 28 34.28 -27.07 -36.82
CA PRO A 28 32.97 -27.74 -36.57
C PRO A 28 32.59 -27.74 -35.09
N GLY A 29 31.30 -27.53 -34.88
CA GLY A 29 30.71 -27.37 -33.58
C GLY A 29 30.76 -28.60 -32.70
N VAL A 30 31.06 -28.34 -31.44
CA VAL A 30 30.73 -29.20 -30.30
C VAL A 30 29.33 -28.79 -29.83
N PRO A 31 28.37 -29.70 -29.59
CA PRO A 31 27.10 -29.31 -29.05
C PRO A 31 27.31 -28.86 -27.60
N GLY A 32 27.22 -27.52 -27.39
CA GLY A 32 27.15 -26.95 -26.07
C GLY A 32 25.88 -27.41 -25.36
N ALA A 33 26.05 -28.04 -24.21
CA ALA A 33 24.96 -28.28 -23.30
C ALA A 33 24.33 -26.92 -22.93
N VAL A 34 23.08 -26.74 -23.33
CA VAL A 34 22.23 -25.66 -22.79
C VAL A 34 22.09 -25.95 -21.29
N GLY A 35 22.80 -25.17 -20.49
CA GLY A 35 22.62 -25.19 -19.06
C GLY A 35 21.16 -24.83 -18.80
N ALA A 36 20.42 -25.75 -18.22
CA ALA A 36 19.12 -25.49 -17.63
C ALA A 36 19.36 -24.37 -16.59
N SER A 37 18.80 -23.19 -16.87
CA SER A 37 18.60 -22.16 -15.86
C SER A 37 17.78 -22.82 -14.76
N GLY A 38 18.33 -22.95 -13.55
CA GLY A 38 17.61 -23.51 -12.42
C GLY A 38 16.33 -22.74 -12.21
N GLU A 39 15.20 -23.34 -12.56
CA GLU A 39 13.89 -22.90 -12.12
C GLU A 39 13.89 -23.07 -10.60
N GLY A 40 13.87 -21.95 -9.86
CA GLY A 40 13.59 -21.98 -8.42
C GLY A 40 12.33 -22.80 -8.20
N THR A 41 12.31 -23.65 -7.20
CA THR A 41 11.12 -24.45 -6.86
C THR A 41 9.98 -23.49 -6.57
N ALA A 42 8.85 -23.67 -7.28
CA ALA A 42 7.62 -22.90 -7.03
C ALA A 42 7.24 -23.01 -5.54
N GLN A 43 6.76 -21.93 -4.97
CA GLN A 43 6.29 -21.92 -3.59
C GLN A 43 5.12 -22.89 -3.44
N GLU A 44 5.18 -23.77 -2.44
CA GLU A 44 4.10 -24.73 -2.17
C GLU A 44 2.88 -24.01 -1.58
N ALA A 45 1.67 -24.43 -1.99
CA ALA A 45 0.42 -23.94 -1.43
C ALA A 45 0.31 -24.28 0.05
N VAL A 46 -0.11 -23.31 0.87
CA VAL A 46 -0.27 -23.46 2.33
C VAL A 46 -1.61 -22.87 2.76
N ALA A 47 -2.32 -23.56 3.65
CA ALA A 47 -3.55 -23.06 4.27
C ALA A 47 -3.60 -23.47 5.75
N THR A 48 -2.69 -22.93 6.56
CA THR A 48 -2.68 -23.19 8.00
C THR A 48 -3.58 -22.19 8.72
N ASN A 49 -4.60 -22.70 9.44
CA ASN A 49 -5.59 -21.89 10.18
C ASN A 49 -6.39 -20.91 9.31
N PHE A 50 -6.48 -21.19 8.01
CA PHE A 50 -7.35 -20.50 7.07
C PHE A 50 -8.16 -21.50 6.25
N GLU A 51 -9.41 -21.14 5.98
CA GLU A 51 -10.30 -21.84 5.05
C GLU A 51 -10.58 -20.91 3.88
N LEU A 52 -10.35 -21.38 2.65
CA LEU A 52 -10.75 -20.67 1.44
C LEU A 52 -12.26 -20.79 1.26
N ILE A 53 -12.98 -19.68 1.38
CA ILE A 53 -14.43 -19.61 1.17
C ILE A 53 -14.75 -19.38 -0.30
N GLY A 54 -14.05 -18.43 -0.95
CA GLY A 54 -14.25 -18.11 -2.35
C GLY A 54 -13.07 -17.38 -2.97
N HIS A 55 -13.05 -17.39 -4.31
CA HIS A 55 -12.01 -16.76 -5.10
C HIS A 55 -12.61 -16.21 -6.39
N SER A 56 -12.23 -14.99 -6.75
CA SER A 56 -12.48 -14.40 -8.06
C SER A 56 -11.15 -14.08 -8.73
N PRO A 57 -10.85 -14.64 -9.91
CA PRO A 57 -9.63 -14.36 -10.65
C PRO A 57 -9.64 -12.97 -11.32
N LEU A 58 -10.71 -12.19 -11.16
CA LEU A 58 -10.89 -10.85 -11.72
C LEU A 58 -10.58 -10.83 -13.24
N ASP A 59 -11.24 -11.74 -13.97
CA ASP A 59 -11.06 -11.95 -15.42
C ASP A 59 -9.63 -12.33 -15.82
N ASN A 60 -8.84 -12.86 -14.88
CA ASN A 60 -7.41 -13.19 -15.04
C ASN A 60 -6.57 -11.99 -15.49
N ARG A 61 -6.96 -10.75 -15.16
CA ARG A 61 -6.25 -9.58 -15.68
C ARG A 61 -4.80 -9.48 -15.17
N GLY A 62 -4.51 -9.97 -13.95
CA GLY A 62 -3.29 -9.61 -13.21
C GLY A 62 -3.31 -8.14 -12.82
N MET A 63 -2.23 -7.59 -12.28
CA MET A 63 -2.09 -6.15 -11.97
C MET A 63 -3.26 -5.58 -11.16
N ASN A 64 -3.81 -6.36 -10.21
CA ASN A 64 -4.82 -5.89 -9.26
C ASN A 64 -4.16 -5.01 -8.19
N ALA A 65 -4.94 -4.18 -7.51
CA ALA A 65 -4.42 -3.26 -6.49
C ALA A 65 -5.31 -3.24 -5.23
N ALA A 66 -5.75 -2.06 -4.83
CA ALA A 66 -6.52 -1.83 -3.62
C ALA A 66 -7.85 -2.58 -3.58
N LEU A 67 -8.38 -2.69 -2.37
CA LEU A 67 -9.66 -3.32 -2.07
C LEU A 67 -10.50 -2.37 -1.21
N ALA A 68 -11.78 -2.26 -1.55
CA ALA A 68 -12.81 -1.74 -0.66
C ALA A 68 -14.03 -2.66 -0.71
N VAL A 69 -14.77 -2.77 0.40
CA VAL A 69 -15.93 -3.67 0.51
C VAL A 69 -17.10 -2.90 1.12
N HIS A 70 -18.29 -3.01 0.48
CA HIS A 70 -19.52 -2.43 0.99
C HIS A 70 -20.74 -3.26 0.59
N GLY A 71 -21.60 -3.57 1.56
CA GLY A 71 -22.78 -4.38 1.32
C GLY A 71 -22.45 -5.71 0.63
N ASP A 72 -23.06 -5.95 -0.51
CA ASP A 72 -22.88 -7.14 -1.32
C ASP A 72 -21.80 -6.99 -2.40
N TYR A 73 -20.94 -5.97 -2.31
CA TYR A 73 -19.96 -5.68 -3.35
C TYR A 73 -18.56 -5.45 -2.79
N ALA A 74 -17.57 -5.95 -3.54
CA ALA A 74 -16.17 -5.60 -3.40
C ALA A 74 -15.71 -4.83 -4.64
N TYR A 75 -14.88 -3.82 -4.43
CA TYR A 75 -14.29 -2.98 -5.47
C TYR A 75 -12.79 -3.23 -5.47
N VAL A 76 -12.26 -3.66 -6.61
CA VAL A 76 -10.84 -4.01 -6.73
C VAL A 76 -10.14 -3.12 -7.74
N GLY A 77 -9.20 -2.34 -7.27
CA GLY A 77 -8.41 -1.39 -8.06
C GLY A 77 -7.45 -2.06 -9.04
N SER A 78 -6.75 -1.23 -9.81
CA SER A 78 -5.83 -1.64 -10.86
C SER A 78 -4.47 -1.00 -10.68
N ARG A 79 -3.41 -1.81 -10.86
CA ARG A 79 -2.01 -1.35 -11.01
C ARG A 79 -1.62 -1.07 -12.45
N THR A 80 -2.47 -1.39 -13.42
CA THR A 80 -2.23 -1.11 -14.83
C THR A 80 -3.12 0.04 -15.31
N ASP A 81 -2.55 0.87 -16.17
CA ASP A 81 -3.27 1.87 -16.97
C ASP A 81 -3.79 1.29 -18.30
N GLY A 82 -3.75 -0.02 -18.46
CA GLY A 82 -4.13 -0.72 -19.67
C GLY A 82 -3.08 -0.70 -20.78
N LYS A 83 -1.89 -0.13 -20.53
CA LYS A 83 -0.75 -0.25 -21.46
C LYS A 83 -0.01 -1.53 -21.18
N PRO A 84 0.13 -2.44 -22.17
CA PRO A 84 1.12 -3.51 -22.06
C PRO A 84 2.50 -2.89 -21.96
N TRP A 85 3.37 -3.52 -21.21
CA TRP A 85 4.75 -3.09 -21.12
C TRP A 85 5.35 -2.96 -22.51
N GLY A 86 5.50 -1.72 -22.94
CA GLY A 86 6.28 -1.33 -24.09
C GLY A 86 5.55 -0.84 -25.33
N THR A 87 4.26 -1.04 -25.63
CA THR A 87 3.79 -0.58 -26.94
C THR A 87 2.29 -0.36 -27.16
N GLU A 88 1.35 -0.99 -26.48
CA GLU A 88 -0.08 -0.85 -26.87
C GLU A 88 -1.01 -0.75 -25.67
N LEU A 89 -2.04 0.12 -25.80
CA LEU A 89 -3.13 0.24 -24.82
C LEU A 89 -3.98 -1.03 -24.84
N ASN A 90 -4.05 -1.73 -23.73
CA ASN A 90 -5.07 -2.74 -23.49
C ASN A 90 -6.06 -2.18 -22.45
N LEU A 91 -7.03 -1.42 -22.91
CA LEU A 91 -8.08 -0.83 -22.05
C LEU A 91 -9.09 -1.85 -21.55
N ASN A 92 -9.05 -3.08 -22.09
CA ASN A 92 -9.92 -4.14 -21.64
C ASN A 92 -9.40 -4.66 -20.30
N ASP A 93 -10.08 -4.53 -19.22
CA ASP A 93 -9.71 -5.02 -17.90
C ASP A 93 -8.85 -4.09 -17.03
N ALA A 94 -8.68 -2.82 -17.37
CA ALA A 94 -7.78 -1.93 -16.65
C ALA A 94 -8.46 -1.09 -15.54
N GLY A 95 -9.79 -1.05 -15.48
CA GLY A 95 -10.55 -0.28 -14.49
C GLY A 95 -10.65 -0.95 -13.11
N ILE A 96 -11.49 -0.38 -12.26
CA ILE A 96 -11.85 -0.95 -10.97
C ILE A 96 -12.92 -2.02 -11.22
N LYS A 97 -12.62 -3.26 -10.86
CA LYS A 97 -13.59 -4.36 -10.95
C LYS A 97 -14.62 -4.26 -9.83
N VAL A 98 -15.89 -4.34 -10.20
CA VAL A 98 -17.01 -4.45 -9.26
C VAL A 98 -17.37 -5.93 -9.14
N VAL A 99 -17.22 -6.49 -7.95
CA VAL A 99 -17.41 -7.91 -7.69
C VAL A 99 -18.62 -8.10 -6.77
N ASN A 100 -19.62 -8.86 -7.23
CA ASN A 100 -20.71 -9.27 -6.37
C ASN A 100 -20.22 -10.36 -5.42
N ILE A 101 -20.35 -10.13 -4.11
CA ILE A 101 -19.94 -11.00 -3.01
C ILE A 101 -21.12 -11.42 -2.12
N SER A 102 -22.38 -11.22 -2.56
CA SER A 102 -23.58 -11.65 -1.81
C SER A 102 -23.58 -13.16 -1.53
N ASN A 103 -22.91 -13.93 -2.38
CA ASN A 103 -22.51 -15.29 -2.10
C ASN A 103 -20.97 -15.35 -2.01
N PRO A 104 -20.38 -15.28 -0.81
CA PRO A 104 -18.93 -15.28 -0.65
C PRO A 104 -18.23 -16.50 -1.24
N ALA A 105 -18.91 -17.64 -1.37
CA ALA A 105 -18.35 -18.86 -1.97
C ALA A 105 -18.25 -18.79 -3.50
N SER A 106 -18.89 -17.81 -4.13
CA SER A 106 -18.89 -17.66 -5.60
C SER A 106 -18.88 -16.17 -6.00
N PRO A 107 -17.81 -15.44 -5.68
CA PRO A 107 -17.69 -14.03 -6.04
C PRO A 107 -17.59 -13.87 -7.57
N THR A 108 -18.35 -12.93 -8.14
CA THR A 108 -18.43 -12.74 -9.59
C THR A 108 -18.24 -11.28 -9.98
N VAL A 109 -17.43 -11.02 -11.00
CA VAL A 109 -17.31 -9.69 -11.59
C VAL A 109 -18.64 -9.34 -12.28
N VAL A 110 -19.20 -8.18 -11.95
CA VAL A 110 -20.47 -7.69 -12.50
C VAL A 110 -20.31 -6.39 -13.26
N GLY A 111 -19.15 -5.72 -13.15
CA GLY A 111 -18.88 -4.47 -13.84
C GLY A 111 -17.46 -4.00 -13.67
N GLU A 112 -17.15 -2.92 -14.36
CA GLU A 112 -15.90 -2.20 -14.29
C GLU A 112 -16.17 -0.70 -14.36
N ILE A 113 -15.46 0.07 -13.53
CA ILE A 113 -15.58 1.54 -13.46
C ILE A 113 -14.22 2.20 -13.38
N GLY A 114 -14.19 3.50 -13.51
CA GLY A 114 -13.00 4.33 -13.26
C GLY A 114 -11.96 4.27 -14.37
N PRO A 115 -10.79 4.92 -14.11
CA PRO A 115 -9.71 4.93 -15.09
C PRO A 115 -9.04 3.55 -15.21
N PRO A 116 -8.38 3.32 -16.36
CA PRO A 116 -8.29 4.25 -17.47
C PRO A 116 -9.60 4.33 -18.20
N ASP A 117 -10.28 5.46 -18.08
CA ASP A 117 -11.44 5.70 -18.88
C ASP A 117 -11.06 6.55 -20.10
N GLN A 118 -11.97 6.59 -21.02
CA GLN A 118 -12.05 7.29 -22.30
C GLN A 118 -11.19 8.55 -22.40
N GLY A 119 -9.88 8.41 -22.47
CA GLY A 119 -8.91 9.47 -22.71
C GLY A 119 -7.96 9.78 -21.56
N LEU A 120 -8.14 9.20 -20.39
CA LEU A 120 -7.20 9.30 -19.26
C LEU A 120 -6.41 8.00 -19.09
N THR A 121 -5.60 7.68 -20.09
CA THR A 121 -4.87 6.41 -20.20
C THR A 121 -3.71 6.27 -19.20
N ASP A 122 -3.52 7.25 -18.32
CA ASP A 122 -2.31 7.36 -17.49
C ASP A 122 -2.61 7.30 -15.99
N GLN A 123 -3.73 6.69 -15.58
CA GLN A 123 -4.08 6.56 -14.16
C GLN A 123 -4.31 5.11 -13.75
N THR A 124 -3.92 4.80 -12.51
CA THR A 124 -4.10 3.49 -11.84
C THR A 124 -4.80 3.71 -10.51
N SER A 125 -5.72 2.83 -10.12
CA SER A 125 -6.49 2.93 -8.89
C SER A 125 -5.77 2.17 -7.76
N ARG A 126 -4.96 2.89 -6.96
CA ARG A 126 -3.99 2.30 -6.04
C ARG A 126 -4.53 2.09 -4.63
N GLU A 127 -5.32 3.02 -4.11
CA GLU A 127 -5.90 2.95 -2.79
C GLU A 127 -7.38 3.29 -2.84
N MET A 128 -8.19 2.61 -2.03
CA MET A 128 -9.63 2.80 -1.96
C MET A 128 -10.16 2.61 -0.55
N ARG A 129 -11.18 3.39 -0.18
CA ARG A 129 -11.93 3.25 1.07
C ARG A 129 -13.41 3.49 0.79
N VAL A 130 -14.26 2.90 1.62
CA VAL A 130 -15.68 3.18 1.60
C VAL A 130 -16.06 4.01 2.83
N TRP A 131 -16.67 5.16 2.61
CA TRP A 131 -17.37 5.89 3.67
C TRP A 131 -18.82 5.39 3.72
N SER A 132 -19.05 4.37 4.53
CA SER A 132 -20.32 3.62 4.53
C SER A 132 -21.53 4.48 4.89
N GLU A 133 -21.41 5.42 5.84
CA GLU A 133 -22.51 6.30 6.26
C GLU A 133 -22.99 7.24 5.13
N GLN A 134 -22.08 7.57 4.21
CA GLN A 134 -22.38 8.40 3.05
C GLN A 134 -22.56 7.59 1.78
N GLU A 135 -22.42 6.27 1.83
CA GLU A 135 -22.46 5.38 0.67
C GLU A 135 -21.56 5.90 -0.47
N LEU A 136 -20.31 6.26 -0.10
CA LEU A 136 -19.30 6.77 -1.02
C LEU A 136 -18.13 5.80 -1.12
N LEU A 137 -17.72 5.48 -2.33
CA LEU A 137 -16.43 4.87 -2.64
C LEU A 137 -15.43 5.99 -2.96
N ILE A 138 -14.34 6.03 -2.22
CA ILE A 138 -13.23 6.97 -2.37
C ILE A 138 -12.08 6.24 -3.04
N VAL A 139 -11.63 6.71 -4.19
CA VAL A 139 -10.59 6.07 -5.00
C VAL A 139 -9.43 7.03 -5.20
N GLN A 140 -8.26 6.66 -4.75
CA GLN A 140 -7.03 7.36 -5.07
C GLN A 140 -6.48 6.85 -6.40
N ASN A 141 -6.44 7.73 -7.39
CA ASN A 141 -5.87 7.46 -8.70
C ASN A 141 -4.51 8.10 -8.82
N LEU A 142 -3.51 7.30 -9.14
CA LEU A 142 -2.14 7.78 -9.36
C LEU A 142 -1.82 7.80 -10.85
N SER A 143 -1.13 8.85 -11.29
CA SER A 143 -0.62 8.97 -12.65
C SER A 143 0.38 7.85 -12.94
N SER A 144 0.24 7.21 -14.08
CA SER A 144 1.10 6.10 -14.53
C SER A 144 2.25 6.54 -15.44
N ASN A 145 2.49 7.84 -15.64
CA ASN A 145 3.68 8.34 -16.34
C ASN A 145 4.99 7.98 -15.62
N CYS A 146 4.93 6.94 -14.85
CA CYS A 146 6.05 6.36 -14.15
C CYS A 146 6.95 5.62 -15.12
N SER A 147 8.24 5.81 -15.00
CA SER A 147 9.19 4.84 -15.53
C SER A 147 8.87 3.48 -14.92
N GLU A 148 8.72 2.52 -15.70
CA GLU A 148 8.18 1.17 -15.64
C GLU A 148 8.49 0.31 -14.40
N LEU A 149 9.22 0.79 -13.42
CA LEU A 149 9.76 -0.02 -12.32
C LEU A 149 9.40 0.47 -10.93
N ILE A 150 8.93 1.71 -10.77
CA ILE A 150 8.71 2.31 -9.44
C ILE A 150 7.41 3.08 -9.44
N HIS A 151 6.65 2.98 -8.35
CA HIS A 151 5.43 3.74 -8.08
C HIS A 151 5.62 5.27 -8.01
N TYR A 152 6.80 5.77 -8.29
CA TYR A 152 7.14 7.18 -8.23
C TYR A 152 7.00 7.80 -9.61
N CYS A 153 5.87 8.40 -9.84
CA CYS A 153 5.61 9.16 -11.04
C CYS A 153 6.14 10.57 -10.84
N SER A 154 7.04 11.00 -11.71
CA SER A 154 7.38 12.43 -11.78
C SER A 154 6.33 13.12 -12.62
N PRO A 155 5.69 14.20 -12.14
CA PRO A 155 4.65 14.92 -12.87
C PRO A 155 5.28 15.76 -13.99
N THR A 156 5.80 15.13 -15.04
CA THR A 156 6.21 15.85 -16.24
C THR A 156 5.11 15.81 -17.29
N GLY A 157 4.01 16.51 -17.01
CA GLY A 157 2.95 16.77 -17.99
C GLY A 157 1.92 15.67 -18.19
N GLY A 158 1.75 14.78 -17.21
CA GLY A 158 0.73 13.72 -17.21
C GLY A 158 -0.58 14.17 -16.54
N THR A 159 -1.52 13.25 -16.49
CA THR A 159 -2.77 13.37 -15.75
C THR A 159 -2.45 13.55 -14.24
N PRO A 160 -3.13 14.44 -13.52
CA PRO A 160 -2.86 14.65 -12.09
C PRO A 160 -3.22 13.41 -11.27
N ASP A 161 -2.56 13.23 -10.14
CA ASP A 161 -2.97 12.30 -9.11
C ASP A 161 -4.19 12.88 -8.40
N VAL A 162 -5.30 12.14 -8.33
CA VAL A 162 -6.56 12.65 -7.83
C VAL A 162 -7.28 11.65 -6.94
N PHE A 163 -8.27 12.14 -6.19
CA PHE A 163 -9.28 11.30 -5.55
C PHE A 163 -10.59 11.42 -6.32
N ASP A 164 -11.10 10.31 -6.80
CA ASP A 164 -12.44 10.20 -7.35
C ASP A 164 -13.43 9.67 -6.31
N PHE A 165 -14.59 10.28 -6.24
CA PHE A 165 -15.67 9.92 -5.34
C PHE A 165 -16.83 9.36 -6.15
N TYR A 166 -17.24 8.14 -5.80
CA TYR A 166 -18.34 7.46 -6.47
C TYR A 166 -19.50 7.26 -5.51
N ASP A 167 -20.71 7.59 -5.95
CA ASP A 167 -21.95 7.20 -5.29
C ASP A 167 -22.17 5.69 -5.48
N ILE A 168 -22.28 4.98 -4.36
CA ILE A 168 -22.56 3.54 -4.30
C ILE A 168 -23.87 3.22 -3.60
N SER A 169 -24.78 4.21 -3.52
CA SER A 169 -26.10 4.04 -2.90
C SER A 169 -27.03 3.18 -3.75
N GLY A 170 -27.78 2.30 -3.10
CA GLY A 170 -28.80 1.49 -3.74
C GLY A 170 -28.27 0.71 -4.96
N GLU A 171 -28.90 0.91 -6.14
CA GLU A 171 -28.49 0.24 -7.38
C GLU A 171 -27.09 0.67 -7.87
N ASN A 172 -26.61 1.84 -7.44
CA ASN A 172 -25.28 2.30 -7.78
C ASN A 172 -24.17 1.44 -7.14
N ALA A 173 -24.46 0.64 -6.11
CA ALA A 173 -23.47 -0.27 -5.54
C ALA A 173 -22.90 -1.25 -6.57
N SER A 174 -23.72 -1.71 -7.55
CA SER A 174 -23.28 -2.58 -8.64
C SER A 174 -22.71 -1.83 -9.85
N ALA A 175 -22.98 -0.53 -9.97
CA ALA A 175 -22.52 0.33 -11.05
C ALA A 175 -22.21 1.75 -10.52
N PRO A 176 -21.16 1.89 -9.72
CA PRO A 176 -20.80 3.14 -9.05
C PRO A 176 -20.73 4.34 -10.01
N LYS A 177 -21.28 5.47 -9.56
CA LYS A 177 -21.33 6.69 -10.36
C LYS A 177 -20.38 7.73 -9.80
N LYS A 178 -19.41 8.16 -10.59
CA LYS A 178 -18.53 9.25 -10.19
C LYS A 178 -19.34 10.53 -10.01
N ILE A 179 -19.23 11.14 -8.83
CA ILE A 179 -19.96 12.36 -8.47
C ILE A 179 -19.03 13.55 -8.27
N ALA A 180 -17.76 13.30 -7.89
CA ALA A 180 -16.78 14.36 -7.66
C ALA A 180 -15.37 13.87 -7.92
N THR A 181 -14.45 14.82 -8.16
CA THR A 181 -13.00 14.61 -8.21
C THR A 181 -12.35 15.68 -7.35
N TYR A 182 -11.40 15.29 -6.51
CA TYR A 182 -10.56 16.15 -5.73
C TYR A 182 -9.10 16.03 -6.19
N ASP A 183 -8.51 17.17 -6.55
CA ASP A 183 -7.10 17.31 -6.96
C ASP A 183 -6.32 17.92 -5.77
N PRO A 184 -5.56 17.13 -5.02
CA PRO A 184 -4.84 17.60 -3.85
C PRO A 184 -3.65 18.49 -4.24
N SER A 185 -3.31 19.47 -3.39
CA SER A 185 -2.18 20.39 -3.61
C SER A 185 -0.80 19.69 -3.57
N SER A 186 -0.74 18.41 -3.23
CA SER A 186 0.46 17.57 -3.23
C SER A 186 0.12 16.17 -3.70
N ASN A 187 0.99 15.55 -4.50
CA ASN A 187 0.77 14.23 -5.06
C ASN A 187 0.60 13.19 -3.95
N PRO A 188 -0.57 12.55 -3.84
CA PRO A 188 -0.84 11.55 -2.82
C PRO A 188 -0.10 10.25 -3.12
N HIS A 189 0.23 9.49 -2.07
CA HIS A 189 0.76 8.14 -2.21
C HIS A 189 -0.13 7.11 -1.50
N GLU A 190 -0.46 7.36 -0.25
CA GLU A 190 -1.46 6.63 0.52
C GLU A 190 -2.33 7.59 1.31
N PHE A 191 -3.49 7.12 1.78
CA PHE A 191 -4.34 7.91 2.65
C PHE A 191 -5.01 7.07 3.74
N PHE A 192 -5.25 7.71 4.88
CA PHE A 192 -6.07 7.19 5.97
C PHE A 192 -7.41 7.92 5.96
N LEU A 193 -8.51 7.17 5.94
CA LEU A 193 -9.86 7.74 6.11
C LEU A 193 -10.22 7.77 7.60
N TRP A 194 -10.38 8.98 8.13
CA TRP A 194 -10.77 9.18 9.51
C TRP A 194 -12.16 9.82 9.58
N LEU A 195 -13.10 9.13 10.23
CA LEU A 195 -14.42 9.70 10.56
C LEU A 195 -14.36 10.25 11.97
N ASP A 196 -14.90 11.45 12.15
CA ASP A 196 -14.97 12.07 13.46
C ASP A 196 -15.97 11.33 14.36
N PRO A 197 -15.51 10.60 15.41
CA PRO A 197 -16.41 9.82 16.25
C PRO A 197 -17.35 10.69 17.11
N PHE A 198 -17.12 12.00 17.16
CA PHE A 198 -17.87 12.95 17.97
C PHE A 198 -18.70 13.93 17.14
N VAL A 199 -18.47 14.02 15.84
CA VAL A 199 -19.17 14.93 14.92
C VAL A 199 -19.71 14.14 13.73
N PRO A 200 -20.96 13.65 13.81
CA PRO A 200 -21.55 12.86 12.73
C PRO A 200 -21.45 13.55 11.35
N GLY A 201 -21.08 12.81 10.34
CA GLY A 201 -20.93 13.30 8.97
C GLY A 201 -19.65 14.12 8.72
N ARG A 202 -18.76 14.28 9.70
CA ARG A 202 -17.45 14.86 9.49
C ARG A 202 -16.43 13.78 9.16
N ALA A 203 -15.72 13.99 8.06
CA ALA A 203 -14.66 13.07 7.62
C ALA A 203 -13.42 13.83 7.14
N LEU A 204 -12.26 13.30 7.51
CA LEU A 204 -10.97 13.78 7.06
C LEU A 204 -10.23 12.65 6.32
N ILE A 205 -9.48 13.02 5.30
CA ILE A 205 -8.44 12.17 4.75
C ILE A 205 -7.08 12.73 5.12
N PHE A 206 -6.25 11.85 5.73
CA PHE A 206 -4.84 12.13 6.00
C PHE A 206 -4.04 11.51 4.87
N ILE A 207 -3.36 12.34 4.11
CA ILE A 207 -2.69 11.95 2.87
C ILE A 207 -1.18 12.00 3.06
N SER A 208 -0.48 10.91 2.77
CA SER A 208 0.97 10.95 2.60
C SER A 208 1.32 11.44 1.20
N ALA A 209 2.12 12.50 1.14
CA ALA A 209 2.69 13.00 -0.11
C ALA A 209 4.19 12.68 -0.12
N THR A 210 4.53 11.46 -0.58
CA THR A 210 5.89 10.89 -0.48
C THR A 210 6.94 11.78 -1.11
N SER A 211 6.74 12.24 -2.34
CA SER A 211 7.72 13.05 -3.08
C SER A 211 8.10 14.36 -2.38
N ALA A 212 7.34 14.78 -1.37
CA ALA A 212 7.56 16.00 -0.61
C ALA A 212 7.80 15.75 0.88
N GLY A 213 7.77 14.47 1.35
CA GLY A 213 7.85 14.12 2.77
C GLY A 213 6.79 14.84 3.61
N ARG A 214 5.54 14.93 3.09
CA ARG A 214 4.47 15.73 3.69
C ARG A 214 3.29 14.88 4.12
N LEU A 215 2.67 15.34 5.20
CA LEU A 215 1.30 15.01 5.56
C LEU A 215 0.40 16.14 5.09
N LEU A 216 -0.61 15.85 4.28
CA LEU A 216 -1.68 16.76 3.88
C LEU A 216 -2.99 16.26 4.51
N VAL A 217 -3.79 17.16 5.06
CA VAL A 217 -5.09 16.78 5.65
C VAL A 217 -6.21 17.57 4.99
N THR A 218 -7.20 16.85 4.50
CA THR A 218 -8.35 17.41 3.78
C THR A 218 -9.66 17.01 4.44
N ASP A 219 -10.51 17.99 4.69
CA ASP A 219 -11.91 17.80 5.07
C ASP A 219 -12.72 17.45 3.82
N ILE A 220 -13.30 16.25 3.84
CA ILE A 220 -14.12 15.70 2.76
C ILE A 220 -15.60 15.60 3.15
N SER A 221 -16.01 16.27 4.23
CA SER A 221 -17.40 16.20 4.73
C SER A 221 -18.42 16.61 3.70
N GLY A 222 -18.08 17.51 2.78
CA GLY A 222 -18.90 17.96 1.65
C GLY A 222 -18.66 17.19 0.34
N ALA A 223 -18.12 15.98 0.38
CA ALA A 223 -17.73 15.24 -0.83
C ALA A 223 -18.91 14.93 -1.76
N ARG A 224 -20.12 14.69 -1.22
CA ARG A 224 -21.32 14.48 -2.03
C ARG A 224 -21.69 15.69 -2.88
N GLU A 225 -21.37 16.90 -2.40
CA GLU A 225 -21.57 18.18 -3.09
C GLU A 225 -20.33 18.63 -3.88
N GLY A 226 -19.28 17.79 -3.93
CA GLY A 226 -18.01 18.12 -4.57
C GLY A 226 -17.23 19.21 -3.84
N GLN A 227 -17.41 19.34 -2.51
CA GLN A 227 -16.75 20.34 -1.68
C GLN A 227 -15.63 19.69 -0.88
N PHE A 228 -14.42 20.21 -1.06
CA PHE A 228 -13.20 19.74 -0.40
C PHE A 228 -12.47 20.92 0.19
N ARG A 229 -11.92 20.75 1.39
CA ARG A 229 -11.18 21.82 2.06
C ARG A 229 -9.89 21.28 2.68
N GLU A 230 -8.76 21.65 2.10
CA GLU A 230 -7.47 21.37 2.73
C GLU A 230 -7.35 22.16 4.05
N LEU A 231 -7.16 21.45 5.15
CA LEU A 231 -6.99 22.05 6.48
C LEU A 231 -5.57 22.56 6.66
N GLY A 232 -4.61 21.87 6.08
CA GLY A 232 -3.21 22.25 6.09
C GLY A 232 -2.30 21.13 5.59
N SER A 233 -1.02 21.48 5.41
CA SER A 233 0.02 20.52 5.09
C SER A 233 1.22 20.71 6.02
N TRP A 234 1.85 19.59 6.38
CA TRP A 234 3.00 19.58 7.26
C TRP A 234 4.17 18.82 6.65
N SER A 235 5.31 19.49 6.46
CA SER A 235 6.56 18.80 6.10
C SER A 235 7.10 18.11 7.34
N VAL A 236 7.14 16.76 7.31
CA VAL A 236 7.60 15.97 8.45
C VAL A 236 9.11 16.17 8.63
N PRO A 237 9.58 16.71 9.76
CA PRO A 237 11.00 17.06 9.92
C PRO A 237 11.85 15.84 10.31
N ILE A 238 11.72 14.74 9.58
CA ILE A 238 12.53 13.54 9.71
C ILE A 238 13.57 13.53 8.59
N PRO A 239 14.87 13.47 8.91
CA PRO A 239 15.90 13.41 7.89
C PRO A 239 15.91 12.03 7.23
N SER A 240 16.12 12.01 5.93
CA SER A 240 16.14 10.85 5.04
C SER A 240 14.81 10.09 4.93
N GLY A 241 14.55 9.57 3.75
CA GLY A 241 13.30 8.90 3.41
C GLY A 241 12.14 9.87 3.23
N ASP A 242 10.99 9.30 2.91
CA ASP A 242 9.75 10.02 2.66
C ASP A 242 8.64 9.43 3.54
N LEU A 243 7.65 10.24 3.90
CA LEU A 243 6.45 9.74 4.56
C LEU A 243 5.70 8.82 3.58
N HIS A 244 5.73 7.52 3.85
CA HIS A 244 5.06 6.54 2.99
C HIS A 244 3.59 6.39 3.36
N SER A 245 3.33 6.08 4.62
CA SER A 245 1.97 6.00 5.14
C SER A 245 1.89 6.36 6.63
N MET A 246 0.69 6.32 7.19
CA MET A 246 0.48 6.55 8.61
C MET A 246 -0.79 5.83 9.10
N GLY A 247 -0.77 5.39 10.36
CA GLY A 247 -1.99 5.13 11.12
C GLY A 247 -2.42 6.37 11.87
N ILE A 248 -3.72 6.57 12.03
CA ILE A 248 -4.29 7.68 12.82
C ILE A 248 -5.04 7.08 14.00
N SER A 249 -4.87 7.66 15.20
CA SER A 249 -5.63 7.25 16.38
C SER A 249 -7.14 7.48 16.18
N ASN A 250 -7.98 6.70 16.85
CA ASN A 250 -9.43 6.80 16.69
C ASN A 250 -9.99 8.18 17.04
N ASP A 251 -9.35 8.90 17.97
CA ASP A 251 -9.66 10.30 18.28
C ASP A 251 -9.12 11.32 17.29
N GLY A 252 -8.26 10.88 16.34
CA GLY A 252 -7.61 11.71 15.35
C GLY A 252 -6.42 12.54 15.83
N MET A 253 -6.09 12.47 17.13
CA MET A 253 -5.12 13.37 17.77
C MET A 253 -3.66 12.96 17.52
N ARG A 254 -3.41 11.73 17.06
CA ARG A 254 -2.06 11.20 16.84
C ARG A 254 -1.94 10.51 15.51
N ALA A 255 -0.78 10.69 14.87
CA ALA A 255 -0.35 9.92 13.71
C ALA A 255 0.87 9.05 14.09
N TYR A 256 0.84 7.81 13.64
CA TYR A 256 1.93 6.83 13.73
C TYR A 256 2.58 6.77 12.36
N LEU A 257 3.73 7.43 12.21
CA LEU A 257 4.33 7.71 10.91
C LEU A 257 5.24 6.56 10.47
N ALA A 258 5.00 6.03 9.27
CA ALA A 258 5.89 5.14 8.54
C ALA A 258 6.67 5.97 7.49
N HIS A 259 7.96 6.20 7.75
CA HIS A 259 8.77 7.20 7.01
C HIS A 259 9.93 6.54 6.27
N LEU A 260 9.68 5.46 5.54
CA LEU A 260 10.67 4.67 4.80
C LEU A 260 12.01 4.56 5.56
N THR A 261 13.13 4.96 4.94
CA THR A 261 14.47 4.96 5.57
C THR A 261 14.56 5.86 6.80
N GLY A 262 13.63 6.77 7.00
CA GLY A 262 13.51 7.59 8.21
C GLY A 262 12.99 6.82 9.42
N GLY A 263 12.34 5.67 9.22
CA GLY A 263 11.83 4.81 10.27
C GLY A 263 10.48 5.26 10.83
N PHE A 264 10.29 5.11 12.14
CA PHE A 264 9.02 5.33 12.84
C PHE A 264 9.09 6.49 13.82
N ALA A 265 8.02 7.28 13.88
CA ALA A 265 7.82 8.33 14.86
C ALA A 265 6.33 8.55 15.15
N VAL A 266 6.01 9.10 16.31
CA VAL A 266 4.65 9.54 16.68
C VAL A 266 4.54 11.05 16.51
N ALA A 267 3.44 11.50 15.92
CA ALA A 267 3.14 12.93 15.74
C ALA A 267 1.80 13.31 16.37
N ASP A 268 1.65 14.56 16.70
CA ASP A 268 0.44 15.23 17.11
C ASP A 268 -0.25 15.83 15.88
N THR A 269 -1.51 15.50 15.69
CA THR A 269 -2.38 15.92 14.59
C THR A 269 -3.60 16.72 15.05
N SER A 270 -3.64 17.10 16.32
CA SER A 270 -4.77 17.78 16.95
C SER A 270 -5.21 19.05 16.24
N ASP A 271 -4.27 19.87 15.76
CA ASP A 271 -4.60 21.12 15.06
C ASP A 271 -5.54 20.89 13.85
N PHE A 272 -5.35 19.78 13.11
CA PHE A 272 -6.22 19.42 11.97
C PHE A 272 -7.60 18.96 12.42
N VAL A 273 -7.65 18.13 13.47
CA VAL A 273 -8.93 17.60 14.02
C VAL A 273 -9.76 18.73 14.64
N GLU A 274 -9.11 19.67 15.28
CA GLU A 274 -9.75 20.83 15.91
C GLU A 274 -10.01 21.98 14.92
N ASP A 275 -9.62 21.82 13.66
CA ASP A 275 -9.80 22.78 12.57
C ASP A 275 -9.24 24.16 12.90
N LEU A 276 -8.04 24.20 13.44
CA LEU A 276 -7.41 25.44 13.86
C LEU A 276 -6.89 26.23 12.67
N PRO A 277 -6.97 27.57 12.68
CA PRO A 277 -6.37 28.40 11.66
C PRO A 277 -4.85 28.14 11.53
N GLY A 278 -4.39 27.74 10.33
CA GLY A 278 -3.00 27.40 10.08
C GLY A 278 -2.59 26.05 10.69
N ALA A 279 -3.53 25.11 10.76
CA ALA A 279 -3.31 23.76 11.29
C ALA A 279 -2.04 23.11 10.72
N THR A 280 -1.27 22.47 11.57
CA THR A 280 -0.02 21.78 11.23
C THR A 280 0.21 20.60 12.16
N GLY A 281 0.99 19.62 11.71
CA GLY A 281 1.46 18.54 12.57
C GLY A 281 2.68 18.92 13.40
N ARG A 282 2.93 18.17 14.46
CA ARG A 282 4.13 18.29 15.31
C ARG A 282 4.65 16.91 15.69
N LEU A 283 5.97 16.70 15.66
CA LEU A 283 6.53 15.46 16.22
C LEU A 283 6.35 15.43 17.74
N ILE A 284 5.73 14.37 18.26
CA ILE A 284 5.80 13.98 19.66
C ILE A 284 7.14 13.29 19.90
N THR A 285 7.51 12.37 19.03
CA THR A 285 8.85 11.75 19.01
C THR A 285 9.84 12.75 18.42
N PRO A 286 10.83 13.26 19.17
CA PRO A 286 11.87 14.07 18.57
C PRO A 286 12.58 13.34 17.44
N ALA A 287 12.85 14.00 16.32
CA ALA A 287 13.45 13.37 15.13
C ALA A 287 14.74 12.56 15.43
N ALA A 288 15.53 13.00 16.43
CA ALA A 288 16.74 12.31 16.87
C ALA A 288 16.48 11.04 17.70
N ARG A 289 15.22 10.82 18.14
CA ARG A 289 14.80 9.67 18.97
C ARG A 289 13.83 8.73 18.23
N ARG A 290 13.60 8.98 16.96
CA ARG A 290 12.81 8.08 16.13
C ARG A 290 13.41 6.68 16.10
N VAL A 291 12.60 5.67 15.97
CA VAL A 291 13.10 4.29 15.77
C VAL A 291 13.47 4.13 14.30
N SER A 292 14.71 3.82 14.00
CA SER A 292 15.18 3.61 12.63
C SER A 292 16.19 2.47 12.57
N TRP A 293 16.30 1.86 11.41
CA TRP A 293 17.16 0.71 11.12
C TRP A 293 17.78 0.85 9.73
N PRO A 294 18.86 0.11 9.43
CA PRO A 294 19.45 0.10 8.10
C PRO A 294 18.47 -0.46 7.05
N GLY A 295 18.42 0.18 5.89
CA GLY A 295 17.57 -0.23 4.76
C GLY A 295 16.35 0.65 4.60
N PRO A 296 15.64 0.54 3.47
CA PRO A 296 14.32 1.13 3.29
C PRO A 296 13.37 0.32 4.14
N GLY A 297 12.27 0.82 4.52
CA GLY A 297 11.48 -0.14 5.18
C GLY A 297 10.16 0.35 5.73
N ALA A 298 10.12 1.32 6.62
CA ALA A 298 8.91 1.73 7.30
C ALA A 298 7.80 2.10 6.30
N HIS A 299 6.99 1.10 5.95
CA HIS A 299 5.93 1.21 4.94
C HIS A 299 4.59 1.51 5.58
N SER A 300 4.10 0.66 6.48
CA SER A 300 2.82 0.79 7.15
C SER A 300 2.99 0.78 8.66
N ALA A 301 2.26 1.63 9.38
CA ALA A 301 2.29 1.70 10.84
C ALA A 301 0.88 1.78 11.40
N VAL A 302 0.51 0.84 12.29
CA VAL A 302 -0.81 0.77 12.91
C VAL A 302 -0.64 0.61 14.42
N LYS A 303 -1.34 1.43 15.23
CA LYS A 303 -1.35 1.25 16.68
C LYS A 303 -2.14 -0.02 17.06
N LEU A 304 -1.64 -0.79 18.02
CA LEU A 304 -2.38 -1.92 18.58
C LEU A 304 -3.53 -1.42 19.44
N PHE A 305 -4.71 -2.02 19.26
CA PHE A 305 -5.87 -1.72 20.08
C PHE A 305 -5.63 -2.03 21.56
N GLY A 306 -5.85 -1.04 22.41
CA GLY A 306 -5.74 -1.17 23.86
C GLY A 306 -4.33 -1.44 24.40
N LYS A 307 -3.28 -1.33 23.57
CA LYS A 307 -1.88 -1.58 23.97
C LYS A 307 -1.00 -0.43 23.50
N ASP A 308 0.00 -0.06 24.30
CA ASP A 308 0.98 1.00 23.97
C ASP A 308 2.08 0.49 23.04
N TYR A 309 1.67 -0.09 21.91
CA TYR A 309 2.53 -0.60 20.86
C TYR A 309 2.05 -0.17 19.48
N ALA A 310 2.97 -0.03 18.55
CA ALA A 310 2.70 0.09 17.13
C ALA A 310 3.23 -1.15 16.38
N PHE A 311 2.43 -1.64 15.45
CA PHE A 311 2.79 -2.67 14.48
C PHE A 311 3.29 -1.97 13.23
N LEU A 312 4.47 -2.31 12.79
CA LEU A 312 5.11 -1.71 11.64
C LEU A 312 5.48 -2.78 10.62
N ALA A 313 5.12 -2.56 9.37
CA ALA A 313 5.54 -3.41 8.27
C ALA A 313 6.62 -2.69 7.45
N ASP A 314 7.68 -3.42 7.08
CA ASP A 314 8.66 -2.97 6.11
C ASP A 314 8.30 -3.50 4.74
N GLU A 315 8.32 -2.67 3.73
CA GLU A 315 8.24 -3.10 2.35
C GLU A 315 9.59 -2.97 1.65
N VAL A 316 10.06 -4.05 1.07
CA VAL A 316 11.29 -4.10 0.29
C VAL A 316 11.04 -4.92 -0.96
N TYR A 317 11.23 -4.31 -2.11
CA TYR A 317 11.11 -4.98 -3.40
C TYR A 317 12.35 -5.83 -3.71
N GLY A 318 12.19 -6.77 -4.64
CA GLY A 318 13.30 -7.56 -5.16
C GLY A 318 14.22 -6.79 -6.11
N ASP A 319 15.19 -7.51 -6.68
CA ASP A 319 16.31 -6.95 -7.48
C ASP A 319 15.88 -6.10 -8.69
N ALA A 320 14.68 -6.31 -9.24
CA ALA A 320 14.18 -5.52 -10.38
C ALA A 320 14.01 -4.03 -10.03
N LEU A 321 13.77 -3.70 -8.74
CA LEU A 321 13.76 -2.34 -8.23
C LEU A 321 15.09 -1.94 -7.57
N ALA A 322 16.07 -2.81 -7.59
CA ALA A 322 17.45 -2.49 -7.21
C ALA A 322 18.13 -1.52 -8.18
N ALA A 323 17.35 -0.74 -8.91
CA ALA A 323 17.87 0.38 -9.69
C ALA A 323 18.74 1.27 -8.80
N PRO A 324 19.72 1.99 -9.38
CA PRO A 324 20.74 2.73 -8.63
C PRO A 324 20.20 3.82 -7.68
N ALA A 325 18.88 4.03 -7.64
CA ALA A 325 18.22 4.94 -6.70
C ALA A 325 18.25 4.43 -5.24
N PHE A 326 18.37 3.12 -5.03
CA PHE A 326 18.43 2.53 -3.70
C PHE A 326 19.80 1.89 -3.48
N ASN A 327 20.56 2.40 -2.53
CA ASN A 327 21.86 1.88 -2.15
C ASN A 327 21.87 1.57 -0.64
N PRO A 328 22.01 0.30 -0.21
CA PRO A 328 22.31 -0.89 -1.02
C PRO A 328 21.12 -1.37 -1.85
N PRO A 329 21.37 -2.15 -2.92
CA PRO A 329 20.30 -2.79 -3.67
C PRO A 329 19.45 -3.65 -2.74
N HIS A 330 18.12 -3.56 -2.92
CA HIS A 330 17.16 -4.26 -2.08
C HIS A 330 16.87 -5.63 -2.68
N GLY A 331 16.66 -6.55 -1.82
CA GLY A 331 16.40 -7.92 -2.14
C GLY A 331 16.36 -8.72 -0.84
N CYS A 332 16.72 -10.00 -0.91
CA CYS A 332 16.83 -10.87 0.24
C CYS A 332 17.78 -10.24 1.32
N PRO A 333 17.36 -10.18 2.60
CA PRO A 333 16.21 -10.84 3.22
C PRO A 333 14.88 -10.08 3.16
N TRP A 334 14.67 -9.09 2.31
CA TRP A 334 13.47 -8.27 2.17
C TRP A 334 12.97 -7.65 3.48
N GLY A 335 11.70 -7.20 3.53
CA GLY A 335 11.10 -6.53 4.69
C GLY A 335 10.32 -7.46 5.61
N TRP A 336 10.21 -7.10 6.88
CA TRP A 336 9.49 -7.86 7.90
C TRP A 336 8.78 -6.94 8.90
N VAL A 337 8.10 -7.54 9.88
CA VAL A 337 7.33 -6.81 10.87
C VAL A 337 8.19 -6.42 12.08
N ARG A 338 7.94 -5.22 12.60
CA ARG A 338 8.49 -4.72 13.86
C ARG A 338 7.40 -4.28 14.80
N MET A 339 7.58 -4.63 16.08
CA MET A 339 6.77 -4.15 17.18
C MET A 339 7.50 -3.03 17.89
N ILE A 340 6.88 -1.86 17.96
CA ILE A 340 7.47 -0.67 18.58
C ILE A 340 6.71 -0.37 19.87
N ASP A 341 7.41 -0.34 20.99
CA ASP A 341 6.90 0.15 22.26
C ASP A 341 6.75 1.68 22.18
N ILE A 342 5.56 2.18 22.46
CA ILE A 342 5.19 3.59 22.44
C ILE A 342 4.57 4.06 23.76
N ALA A 343 4.80 3.33 24.87
CA ALA A 343 4.33 3.73 26.20
C ALA A 343 4.83 5.15 26.57
N ASP A 344 6.05 5.48 26.16
CA ASP A 344 6.51 6.87 26.06
C ASP A 344 6.71 7.25 24.59
N PRO A 345 5.74 7.92 23.96
CA PRO A 345 5.85 8.27 22.54
C PRO A 345 6.95 9.30 22.24
N THR A 346 7.59 9.89 23.25
CA THR A 346 8.75 10.76 23.08
C THR A 346 10.07 9.97 22.92
N THR A 347 10.05 8.68 23.31
CA THR A 347 11.21 7.76 23.26
C THR A 347 10.76 6.35 22.86
N PRO A 348 10.11 6.18 21.68
CA PRO A 348 9.67 4.86 21.24
C PRO A 348 10.87 3.92 21.09
N ALA A 349 10.65 2.61 21.25
CA ALA A 349 11.71 1.63 21.19
C ALA A 349 11.29 0.36 20.42
N LEU A 350 12.22 -0.25 19.69
CA LEU A 350 12.00 -1.57 19.08
C LEU A 350 11.83 -2.60 20.21
N ALA A 351 10.67 -3.23 20.26
CA ALA A 351 10.34 -4.25 21.26
C ALA A 351 10.57 -5.67 20.74
N ALA A 352 10.15 -5.95 19.50
CA ALA A 352 10.28 -7.26 18.88
C ALA A 352 10.30 -7.16 17.35
N GLU A 353 10.72 -8.25 16.70
CA GLU A 353 10.60 -8.45 15.26
C GLU A 353 9.92 -9.80 14.99
N TYR A 354 9.13 -9.85 13.92
CA TYR A 354 8.57 -11.10 13.41
C TYR A 354 8.98 -11.25 11.94
N LYS A 355 9.54 -12.41 11.61
CA LYS A 355 10.09 -12.76 10.30
C LYS A 355 9.52 -14.07 9.80
N LEU A 356 9.30 -14.18 8.50
CA LEU A 356 9.18 -15.50 7.86
C LEU A 356 10.57 -16.14 7.73
N PRO A 357 10.66 -17.47 7.60
CA PRO A 357 11.94 -18.14 7.33
C PRO A 357 12.70 -17.53 6.15
N GLN A 358 11.98 -17.06 5.13
CA GLN A 358 12.55 -16.42 3.94
C GLN A 358 13.13 -15.02 4.22
N ASN A 359 12.82 -14.41 5.35
CA ASN A 359 13.40 -13.13 5.77
C ASN A 359 14.63 -13.30 6.66
N GLU A 360 15.16 -14.52 6.77
CA GLU A 360 16.40 -14.78 7.49
C GLU A 360 17.59 -14.77 6.53
N ALA A 361 18.72 -14.22 6.98
CA ALA A 361 19.96 -14.14 6.17
C ALA A 361 20.40 -15.52 5.66
N ALA A 362 20.21 -16.57 6.45
CA ALA A 362 20.56 -17.94 6.04
C ALA A 362 19.77 -18.44 4.82
N PHE A 363 18.52 -17.96 4.64
CA PHE A 363 17.75 -18.28 3.43
C PHE A 363 18.40 -17.65 2.19
N CYS A 364 18.85 -16.41 2.30
CA CYS A 364 19.52 -15.70 1.20
C CYS A 364 20.83 -16.35 0.77
N ASP A 365 21.53 -17.00 1.69
CA ASP A 365 22.79 -17.70 1.41
C ASP A 365 22.58 -19.02 0.65
N THR A 366 21.39 -19.62 0.77
CA THR A 366 21.08 -20.96 0.24
C THR A 366 20.14 -20.95 -0.95
N ASP A 367 19.35 -19.88 -1.13
CA ASP A 367 18.38 -19.74 -2.21
C ASP A 367 18.98 -18.86 -3.33
N PRO A 368 18.83 -19.26 -4.61
CA PRO A 368 19.33 -18.44 -5.71
C PRO A 368 18.55 -17.11 -5.78
N PRO A 369 19.16 -16.04 -6.34
CA PRO A 369 18.47 -14.78 -6.56
C PRO A 369 17.15 -14.97 -7.29
N ARG A 370 16.08 -14.34 -6.78
CA ARG A 370 14.73 -14.40 -7.33
C ARG A 370 14.37 -13.03 -7.93
N PRO A 371 14.67 -12.80 -9.23
CA PRO A 371 14.29 -11.55 -9.86
C PRO A 371 12.78 -11.39 -9.94
N SER A 372 12.30 -10.16 -9.90
CA SER A 372 10.88 -9.81 -9.96
C SER A 372 10.04 -10.53 -8.90
N THR A 373 10.55 -10.56 -7.68
CA THR A 373 9.87 -11.08 -6.49
C THR A 373 10.13 -10.19 -5.28
N SER A 374 9.25 -10.29 -4.29
CA SER A 374 9.43 -9.67 -2.98
C SER A 374 8.78 -10.57 -1.94
N ILE A 375 9.54 -11.02 -0.95
CA ILE A 375 8.97 -11.73 0.22
C ILE A 375 8.96 -10.74 1.38
N SER A 376 8.10 -9.75 1.26
CA SER A 376 8.08 -8.57 2.13
C SER A 376 6.71 -8.36 2.77
N ALA A 377 6.72 -8.02 4.05
CA ALA A 377 5.54 -7.53 4.74
C ALA A 377 5.01 -6.27 4.05
N HIS A 378 3.67 -6.08 4.06
CA HIS A 378 3.04 -4.96 3.38
C HIS A 378 1.92 -4.32 4.22
N ASN A 379 0.67 -4.67 4.01
CA ASN A 379 -0.49 -3.98 4.59
C ASN A 379 -1.20 -4.79 5.67
N PRO A 380 -1.22 -4.33 6.93
CA PRO A 380 -1.87 -5.03 8.04
C PRO A 380 -3.26 -4.50 8.35
N THR A 381 -4.15 -5.39 8.81
CA THR A 381 -5.37 -5.07 9.58
C THR A 381 -5.29 -5.80 10.91
N LEU A 382 -5.45 -5.07 12.01
CA LEU A 382 -5.27 -5.61 13.35
C LEU A 382 -6.60 -5.84 14.05
N THR A 383 -6.67 -6.89 14.87
CA THR A 383 -7.62 -7.02 15.96
C THR A 383 -6.89 -6.84 17.30
N PRO A 384 -7.52 -6.87 18.47
CA PRO A 384 -6.81 -6.70 19.75
C PRO A 384 -5.64 -7.66 19.97
N ASN A 385 -5.71 -8.89 19.44
CA ASN A 385 -4.68 -9.90 19.67
C ASN A 385 -4.16 -10.57 18.40
N LEU A 386 -4.62 -10.16 17.21
CA LEU A 386 -4.21 -10.76 15.96
C LEU A 386 -3.85 -9.68 14.93
N ALA A 387 -2.76 -9.87 14.21
CA ALA A 387 -2.44 -9.12 13.00
C ALA A 387 -2.68 -10.00 11.78
N LEU A 388 -3.52 -9.52 10.86
CA LEU A 388 -3.73 -10.10 9.54
C LEU A 388 -2.99 -9.23 8.54
N ILE A 389 -2.03 -9.80 7.81
CA ILE A 389 -1.12 -9.00 6.98
C ILE A 389 -0.82 -9.67 5.64
N THR A 390 -0.83 -8.87 4.58
CA THR A 390 -0.31 -9.27 3.27
C THR A 390 1.22 -9.25 3.28
N TRP A 391 1.84 -10.25 2.66
CA TRP A 391 3.29 -10.43 2.69
C TRP A 391 3.85 -10.73 1.29
N HIS A 392 3.41 -9.99 0.29
CA HIS A 392 3.74 -10.21 -1.11
C HIS A 392 3.85 -11.71 -1.47
N SER A 393 5.01 -12.16 -1.98
CA SER A 393 5.24 -13.56 -2.30
C SER A 393 5.31 -14.49 -1.07
N GLY A 394 5.36 -13.95 0.14
CA GLY A 394 5.16 -14.71 1.39
C GLY A 394 3.70 -15.07 1.66
N GLY A 395 2.75 -14.63 0.83
CA GLY A 395 1.34 -14.92 0.97
C GLY A 395 0.62 -14.02 1.98
N PHE A 396 -0.43 -14.54 2.61
CA PHE A 396 -1.22 -13.87 3.63
C PHE A 396 -0.92 -14.50 5.00
N GLN A 397 -0.60 -13.69 6.00
CA GLN A 397 -0.13 -14.14 7.29
C GLN A 397 -1.08 -13.72 8.42
N ALA A 398 -1.25 -14.59 9.41
CA ALA A 398 -1.83 -14.26 10.70
C ALA A 398 -0.73 -14.35 11.77
N ILE A 399 -0.61 -13.31 12.59
CA ILE A 399 0.40 -13.21 13.64
C ILE A 399 -0.32 -12.95 14.96
N ASP A 400 -0.11 -13.81 15.95
CA ASP A 400 -0.57 -13.57 17.32
C ASP A 400 0.29 -12.47 17.95
N ILE A 401 -0.37 -11.36 18.33
CA ILE A 401 0.18 -10.18 18.96
C ILE A 401 -0.40 -9.94 20.36
N SER A 402 -0.93 -10.99 20.98
CA SER A 402 -1.44 -10.93 22.37
C SER A 402 -0.35 -10.49 23.34
N ASP A 403 0.87 -10.96 23.15
CA ASP A 403 2.10 -10.43 23.74
C ASP A 403 2.92 -9.71 22.67
N PRO A 404 2.83 -8.37 22.56
CA PRO A 404 3.56 -7.63 21.52
C PRO A 404 5.09 -7.76 21.59
N ALA A 405 5.63 -8.14 22.73
CA ALA A 405 7.06 -8.39 22.88
C ALA A 405 7.49 -9.77 22.34
N LYS A 406 6.52 -10.63 21.96
CA LYS A 406 6.78 -11.99 21.47
C LYS A 406 5.77 -12.39 20.39
N PRO A 407 5.69 -11.67 19.27
CA PRO A 407 4.78 -12.03 18.20
C PRO A 407 5.12 -13.43 17.65
N VAL A 408 4.10 -14.25 17.41
CA VAL A 408 4.27 -15.62 16.90
C VAL A 408 3.34 -15.90 15.73
N SER A 409 3.70 -16.84 14.86
CA SER A 409 2.84 -17.27 13.76
C SER A 409 1.54 -17.86 14.28
N ALA A 410 0.43 -17.38 13.77
CA ALA A 410 -0.93 -17.88 14.07
C ALA A 410 -1.60 -18.51 12.86
N GLY A 411 -1.08 -18.31 11.64
CA GLY A 411 -1.60 -18.93 10.42
C GLY A 411 -0.96 -18.36 9.17
N ALA A 412 -1.11 -19.08 8.06
CA ALA A 412 -0.62 -18.67 6.76
C ALA A 412 -1.53 -19.18 5.64
N PHE A 413 -1.72 -18.36 4.60
CA PHE A 413 -2.43 -18.74 3.38
C PHE A 413 -1.58 -18.33 2.17
N VAL A 414 -1.16 -19.33 1.43
CA VAL A 414 -0.44 -19.22 0.16
C VAL A 414 -1.22 -20.07 -0.85
N PRO A 415 -1.99 -19.48 -1.75
CA PRO A 415 -2.78 -20.23 -2.72
C PRO A 415 -1.92 -20.82 -3.83
N ASP A 416 -2.48 -21.78 -4.58
CA ASP A 416 -1.96 -22.12 -5.90
C ASP A 416 -2.16 -20.93 -6.85
N PRO A 417 -1.13 -20.51 -7.61
CA PRO A 417 -1.28 -19.40 -8.54
C PRO A 417 -2.14 -19.77 -9.75
N LEU A 418 -2.82 -18.78 -10.33
CA LEU A 418 -3.46 -18.94 -11.62
C LEU A 418 -2.42 -19.40 -12.67
N PRO A 419 -2.79 -20.30 -13.60
CA PRO A 419 -1.84 -20.81 -14.60
C PRO A 419 -1.35 -19.71 -15.54
N ALA A 420 -2.18 -18.71 -15.83
CA ALA A 420 -1.82 -17.55 -16.65
C ALA A 420 -2.68 -16.33 -16.27
N VAL A 421 -2.12 -15.16 -16.49
CA VAL A 421 -2.82 -13.87 -16.40
C VAL A 421 -2.53 -13.02 -17.63
N VAL A 422 -3.37 -12.02 -17.89
CA VAL A 422 -3.20 -11.13 -19.05
C VAL A 422 -1.92 -10.31 -18.91
N GLN A 423 -1.61 -9.81 -17.71
CA GLN A 423 -0.41 -9.01 -17.45
C GLN A 423 0.24 -9.41 -16.12
N GLU A 424 1.54 -9.72 -16.17
CA GLU A 424 2.37 -9.92 -14.97
C GLU A 424 2.88 -8.58 -14.46
N ASP A 425 2.92 -8.42 -13.12
CA ASP A 425 3.62 -7.28 -12.53
C ASP A 425 5.13 -7.45 -12.71
N PRO A 426 5.79 -6.50 -13.38
CA PRO A 426 7.19 -6.66 -13.75
C PRO A 426 8.16 -6.69 -12.57
N ALA A 427 7.76 -6.06 -11.46
CA ALA A 427 8.57 -6.00 -10.24
C ALA A 427 8.30 -7.16 -9.28
N LEU A 428 7.09 -7.74 -9.33
CA LEU A 428 6.60 -8.61 -8.27
C LEU A 428 6.20 -10.00 -8.74
N SER A 429 5.76 -10.19 -10.00
CA SER A 429 5.25 -11.48 -10.48
C SER A 429 5.80 -11.94 -11.84
N ALA A 430 6.64 -11.14 -12.48
CA ALA A 430 7.28 -11.56 -13.76
C ALA A 430 8.31 -12.69 -13.57
N GLY A 431 8.82 -12.89 -12.35
CA GLY A 431 9.73 -13.98 -11.98
C GLY A 431 9.04 -15.32 -11.71
N ALA A 432 9.69 -16.18 -10.96
CA ALA A 432 9.19 -17.51 -10.60
C ALA A 432 8.06 -17.46 -9.55
N ASP A 433 8.13 -16.54 -8.62
CA ASP A 433 7.11 -16.38 -7.58
C ASP A 433 5.86 -15.73 -8.18
N LYS A 434 4.72 -16.41 -8.03
CA LYS A 434 3.46 -16.05 -8.69
C LYS A 434 2.37 -15.65 -7.72
N ILE A 435 2.68 -15.56 -6.43
CA ILE A 435 1.80 -15.04 -5.39
C ILE A 435 2.28 -13.66 -5.00
N VAL A 436 1.36 -12.68 -4.94
CA VAL A 436 1.65 -11.30 -4.52
C VAL A 436 0.47 -10.76 -3.73
N MET A 437 0.34 -11.18 -2.45
CA MET A 437 -0.66 -10.62 -1.55
C MET A 437 -0.35 -9.15 -1.25
N TRP A 438 -1.33 -8.27 -1.49
CA TRP A 438 -1.07 -6.83 -1.58
C TRP A 438 -1.94 -5.93 -0.72
N SER A 439 -3.28 -6.00 -0.89
CA SER A 439 -4.20 -5.02 -0.30
C SER A 439 -4.18 -5.01 1.22
N PHE A 440 -4.65 -3.93 1.85
CA PHE A 440 -5.13 -4.03 3.22
C PHE A 440 -6.22 -5.12 3.25
N PRO A 441 -6.14 -6.08 4.20
CA PRO A 441 -7.24 -7.02 4.41
C PRO A 441 -8.47 -6.27 4.93
N VAL A 442 -9.64 -6.56 4.38
CA VAL A 442 -10.92 -6.06 4.91
C VAL A 442 -11.63 -7.22 5.58
N ILE A 443 -12.04 -7.03 6.84
CA ILE A 443 -12.88 -7.99 7.54
C ILE A 443 -14.32 -7.50 7.47
N LYS A 444 -15.21 -8.32 6.93
CA LYS A 444 -16.64 -8.04 6.87
C LYS A 444 -17.44 -9.30 7.22
N ASP A 445 -18.37 -9.17 8.16
CA ASP A 445 -19.23 -10.25 8.62
C ASP A 445 -18.43 -11.52 9.01
N GLY A 446 -17.28 -11.32 9.66
CA GLY A 446 -16.39 -12.41 10.11
C GLY A 446 -15.59 -13.10 9.02
N LEU A 447 -15.67 -12.63 7.77
CA LEU A 447 -14.85 -13.10 6.65
C LEU A 447 -13.78 -12.07 6.29
N ILE A 448 -12.65 -12.56 5.80
CA ILE A 448 -11.51 -11.74 5.40
C ILE A 448 -11.48 -11.68 3.87
N TYR A 449 -11.45 -10.47 3.35
CA TYR A 449 -11.31 -10.17 1.93
C TYR A 449 -9.91 -9.63 1.70
N VAL A 450 -9.17 -10.22 0.77
CA VAL A 450 -7.79 -9.81 0.45
C VAL A 450 -7.51 -9.97 -1.03
N VAL A 451 -6.75 -9.04 -1.60
CA VAL A 451 -6.38 -9.05 -3.03
C VAL A 451 -4.92 -9.42 -3.18
N ASP A 452 -4.70 -10.36 -4.07
CA ASP A 452 -3.41 -10.69 -4.68
C ASP A 452 -3.29 -9.94 -6.01
N VAL A 453 -2.15 -9.25 -6.22
CA VAL A 453 -1.91 -8.46 -7.45
C VAL A 453 -2.11 -9.30 -8.71
N ARG A 454 -1.63 -10.53 -8.70
CA ARG A 454 -1.67 -11.41 -9.85
C ARG A 454 -2.95 -12.26 -9.91
N ASN A 455 -3.38 -12.77 -8.76
CA ASN A 455 -4.32 -13.89 -8.72
C ASN A 455 -5.76 -13.47 -8.38
N GLY A 456 -6.00 -12.21 -7.99
CA GLY A 456 -7.35 -11.70 -7.78
C GLY A 456 -7.80 -11.61 -6.33
N LEU A 457 -9.11 -11.68 -6.11
CA LEU A 457 -9.75 -11.53 -4.80
C LEU A 457 -9.94 -12.89 -4.13
N TYR A 458 -9.45 -13.04 -2.91
CA TYR A 458 -9.68 -14.17 -2.03
C TYR A 458 -10.61 -13.79 -0.87
N ILE A 459 -11.49 -14.70 -0.52
CA ILE A 459 -12.39 -14.60 0.63
C ILE A 459 -12.07 -15.77 1.55
N LEU A 460 -11.65 -15.46 2.77
CA LEU A 460 -11.09 -16.43 3.71
C LEU A 460 -11.89 -16.41 5.02
N ARG A 461 -11.94 -17.56 5.68
CA ARG A 461 -12.29 -17.68 7.11
C ARG A 461 -11.04 -18.02 7.90
N TYR A 462 -10.81 -17.28 8.96
CA TYR A 462 -9.73 -17.59 9.90
C TYR A 462 -10.24 -18.57 10.98
N THR A 463 -9.45 -19.59 11.28
CA THR A 463 -9.83 -20.69 12.19
C THR A 463 -8.78 -20.97 13.28
N GLY A 464 -7.77 -20.12 13.37
CA GLY A 464 -6.67 -20.24 14.32
C GLY A 464 -6.91 -19.59 15.69
N PRO A 465 -5.84 -19.35 16.48
CA PRO A 465 -5.92 -18.61 17.74
C PRO A 465 -6.59 -17.25 17.53
N HIS A 466 -7.46 -16.84 18.47
CA HIS A 466 -8.25 -15.59 18.40
C HIS A 466 -9.26 -15.51 17.23
N ALA A 467 -9.68 -16.67 16.67
CA ALA A 467 -10.67 -16.69 15.58
C ALA A 467 -12.01 -16.06 15.97
N GLU A 468 -12.36 -16.08 17.26
CA GLU A 468 -13.55 -15.44 17.80
C GLU A 468 -13.52 -13.91 17.65
N GLU A 469 -12.34 -13.27 17.69
CA GLU A 469 -12.21 -11.84 17.42
C GLU A 469 -12.62 -11.55 15.98
N VAL A 470 -12.02 -12.27 15.01
CA VAL A 470 -12.32 -12.09 13.58
C VAL A 470 -13.78 -12.37 13.28
N SER A 471 -14.34 -13.48 13.81
CA SER A 471 -15.72 -13.89 13.55
C SER A 471 -16.77 -12.94 14.14
N SER A 472 -16.40 -12.11 15.13
CA SER A 472 -17.28 -11.12 15.75
C SER A 472 -17.28 -9.76 15.07
N ILE A 473 -16.43 -9.55 14.07
CA ILE A 473 -16.29 -8.26 13.38
C ILE A 473 -17.37 -8.11 12.32
N GLU A 474 -18.12 -7.01 12.38
CA GLU A 474 -19.04 -6.62 11.32
C GLU A 474 -18.29 -5.93 10.18
N PHE A 475 -17.38 -5.00 10.52
CA PHE A 475 -16.50 -4.35 9.54
C PHE A 475 -15.21 -3.84 10.20
N LEU A 476 -14.07 -4.10 9.56
CA LEU A 476 -12.76 -3.56 9.96
C LEU A 476 -11.80 -3.53 8.77
N GLU A 477 -11.04 -2.46 8.64
CA GLU A 477 -9.93 -2.35 7.69
C GLU A 477 -8.73 -1.62 8.32
N GLY A 478 -7.53 -1.81 7.78
CA GLY A 478 -6.29 -1.37 8.45
C GLY A 478 -5.94 0.10 8.29
N ASN A 479 -6.57 0.82 7.35
CA ASN A 479 -6.22 2.20 7.03
C ASN A 479 -7.40 3.18 7.14
N SER A 480 -8.23 2.92 8.15
CA SER A 480 -9.32 3.81 8.57
C SER A 480 -9.67 3.55 10.04
N ASN A 481 -10.50 4.43 10.63
CA ASN A 481 -11.11 4.19 11.94
C ASN A 481 -12.56 3.71 11.81
N LEU A 482 -12.90 3.05 10.71
CA LEU A 482 -14.26 2.60 10.42
C LEU A 482 -14.65 1.35 11.23
N GLY A 483 -15.96 1.18 11.40
CA GLY A 483 -16.55 -0.02 11.97
C GLY A 483 -16.04 -0.35 13.37
N ASP A 484 -15.59 -1.59 13.56
CA ASP A 484 -15.19 -2.13 14.86
C ASP A 484 -13.90 -1.52 15.44
N ALA A 485 -13.17 -0.71 14.68
CA ALA A 485 -12.01 0.01 15.20
C ALA A 485 -12.38 0.85 16.44
N LEU A 486 -13.52 1.55 16.39
CA LEU A 486 -14.03 2.34 17.52
C LEU A 486 -14.51 1.47 18.69
N ARG A 487 -14.95 0.24 18.43
CA ARG A 487 -15.32 -0.72 19.48
C ARG A 487 -14.08 -1.26 20.21
N PHE A 488 -13.01 -1.54 19.47
CA PHE A 488 -11.79 -2.09 20.06
C PHE A 488 -10.97 -1.05 20.83
N GLU A 489 -11.01 0.21 20.39
CA GLU A 489 -10.37 1.33 21.08
C GLU A 489 -11.29 2.56 21.04
N PRO A 490 -12.20 2.70 22.02
CA PRO A 490 -13.06 3.88 22.11
C PRO A 490 -12.24 5.16 22.21
N PRO A 491 -12.56 6.20 21.40
CA PRO A 491 -11.84 7.47 21.46
C PRO A 491 -12.11 8.21 22.77
N ASP A 492 -11.09 8.88 23.32
CA ASP A 492 -11.23 9.70 24.52
C ASP A 492 -11.65 11.13 24.13
N PRO A 493 -12.90 11.54 24.46
CA PRO A 493 -13.37 12.89 24.17
C PRO A 493 -12.63 13.97 24.94
N CYS A 494 -11.98 13.63 26.06
CA CYS A 494 -11.28 14.58 26.91
C CYS A 494 -9.90 15.00 26.37
N LEU A 495 -9.43 14.36 25.31
CA LEU A 495 -8.23 14.80 24.60
C LEU A 495 -8.48 16.02 23.70
N ARG A 496 -9.73 16.37 23.42
CA ARG A 496 -10.10 17.55 22.64
C ARG A 496 -10.05 18.81 23.48
N SER A 497 -9.62 19.92 22.90
CA SER A 497 -9.65 21.25 23.54
C SER A 497 -11.09 21.69 23.88
N THR A 498 -12.06 21.23 23.06
CA THR A 498 -13.49 21.44 23.31
C THR A 498 -14.19 20.08 23.25
N PRO A 499 -14.32 19.38 24.40
CA PRO A 499 -15.05 18.12 24.47
C PRO A 499 -16.51 18.26 24.03
N PRO A 500 -17.13 17.19 23.49
CA PRO A 500 -18.54 17.20 23.11
C PRO A 500 -19.46 17.63 24.27
N PRO A 501 -20.62 18.28 24.02
CA PRO A 501 -21.55 18.67 25.03
C PRO A 501 -21.99 17.50 25.91
N GLY A 502 -21.91 17.67 27.23
CA GLY A 502 -22.28 16.65 28.21
C GLY A 502 -21.12 15.74 28.63
N THR A 503 -19.93 15.88 28.04
CA THR A 503 -18.74 15.16 28.50
C THR A 503 -18.24 15.71 29.82
N VAL A 504 -17.98 14.82 30.76
CA VAL A 504 -17.34 15.17 32.06
C VAL A 504 -15.90 14.64 31.99
N CYS A 505 -14.95 15.54 31.88
CA CYS A 505 -13.53 15.20 31.91
C CYS A 505 -13.00 15.30 33.35
N PRO A 506 -12.10 14.37 33.79
CA PRO A 506 -11.53 14.31 35.11
C PRO A 506 -10.65 15.52 35.47
#